data_e87b4f3bb4ac332f301d8e27269cf9a2
#
_entry.id   e87b4f3bb4ac332f301d8e27269cf9a2
#
_cell.length_a   1.000
_cell.length_b   1.000
_cell.length_c   1.000
_cell.angle_alpha   90.00
_cell.angle_beta   90.00
_cell.angle_gamma   90.00
#
_symmetry.space_group_name_H-M   'P 1'
#
loop_
_entity.id
_entity.type
_entity.pdbx_description
1 polymer ?
#
loop_
_entity_poly.entity_id
_entity_poly.type
_entity_poly.pdbx_seq_one_letter_code
_entity_poly.pdbx_strand_id
1 'polypeptide(L)'
;MKDKDVVAATIQQGKRKPADPMRHHRENGWDYKGRAIYHFTLPVEERYPLFGVLEGERAETAFVRLNPFGRRVYQMLCGLAQFYAGKGFALKVLAQKVMPDHVHLVVQVLEPLPQSIGAVVRGFKSGCTKVYKEMYGSGENAAGVHGDGGRDGSGMHGNGEENGSGMHGNGEENDTGMHGDGGRDGTGVHGNDDGKAPVHFARIFARRGSIWEQDAAYYHECILHAPGQLRRMIDYVKDNPRRLWIKNHNPELFRLHRRTEAAGLSFTSMGNHFLLDWPDKQVVEMSRSATNEEVQERLRIVLAAAHNGTVTYTAAISKGEQLIARTLREQGYPLVVLLNDGFPKEGTPHERYYKPGGVYFEACSRGQLLLLEPTEQTFFDADIQAAVEETLRRKAEARHYAYTPIPLTAQRYRFVALNEMAKRLLQK
;
A
#
# COMPACT_ATOMS: atom_id res chain seq x y z
N MET A 1 -35.33 -21.80 -20.32
CA MET A 1 -35.06 -22.34 -18.98
C MET A 1 -33.65 -22.93 -19.00
N LYS A 2 -32.58 -22.10 -18.90
CA LYS A 2 -31.17 -22.57 -18.78
C LYS A 2 -30.17 -21.45 -18.45
N ASP A 3 -30.58 -20.20 -18.16
CA ASP A 3 -29.63 -19.11 -17.86
C ASP A 3 -29.57 -18.65 -16.39
N LYS A 4 -30.36 -19.26 -15.51
CA LYS A 4 -30.37 -18.95 -14.06
C LYS A 4 -29.42 -19.81 -13.22
N ASP A 5 -29.02 -20.97 -13.73
CA ASP A 5 -28.22 -21.94 -12.97
C ASP A 5 -26.71 -21.69 -13.07
N VAL A 6 -26.24 -20.89 -14.05
CA VAL A 6 -24.82 -20.54 -14.23
C VAL A 6 -24.42 -19.44 -13.30
N VAL A 7 -25.34 -18.53 -12.91
CA VAL A 7 -25.04 -17.40 -12.00
C VAL A 7 -24.99 -17.85 -10.53
N ALA A 8 -25.73 -18.90 -10.16
CA ALA A 8 -25.77 -19.42 -8.80
C ALA A 8 -24.52 -20.22 -8.41
N ALA A 9 -23.85 -20.86 -9.36
CA ALA A 9 -22.63 -21.63 -9.10
C ALA A 9 -21.39 -20.78 -8.81
N THR A 10 -21.39 -19.50 -9.19
CA THR A 10 -20.24 -18.58 -9.01
C THR A 10 -20.23 -17.91 -7.63
N ILE A 11 -21.33 -18.02 -6.84
CA ILE A 11 -21.46 -17.33 -5.54
C ILE A 11 -21.01 -18.19 -4.34
N GLN A 12 -20.75 -19.49 -4.52
CA GLN A 12 -20.45 -20.41 -3.40
C GLN A 12 -18.96 -20.69 -3.10
N GLN A 13 -18.01 -20.02 -3.72
CA GLN A 13 -16.57 -20.22 -3.44
C GLN A 13 -15.86 -19.04 -2.76
N GLY A 14 -16.48 -18.45 -1.77
CA GLY A 14 -15.92 -17.30 -1.02
C GLY A 14 -15.25 -17.65 0.31
N LYS A 15 -14.51 -18.74 0.47
CA LYS A 15 -13.58 -18.91 1.58
C LYS A 15 -12.17 -18.59 1.10
N ARG A 16 -11.75 -17.32 1.26
CA ARG A 16 -10.36 -16.91 1.06
C ARG A 16 -9.46 -17.72 2.00
N LYS A 17 -8.63 -18.60 1.43
CA LYS A 17 -7.46 -19.12 2.13
C LYS A 17 -6.48 -17.96 2.34
N PRO A 18 -5.71 -17.93 3.45
CA PRO A 18 -4.65 -16.94 3.62
C PRO A 18 -3.76 -16.97 2.38
N ALA A 19 -3.50 -15.79 1.81
CA ALA A 19 -2.62 -15.67 0.66
C ALA A 19 -1.22 -16.14 1.05
N ASP A 20 -0.68 -17.10 0.33
CA ASP A 20 0.73 -17.49 0.41
C ASP A 20 1.57 -16.26 -0.04
N PRO A 21 2.43 -15.69 0.81
CA PRO A 21 3.18 -14.47 0.49
C PRO A 21 4.16 -14.64 -0.68
N MET A 22 4.42 -15.86 -1.12
CA MET A 22 5.33 -16.18 -2.23
C MET A 22 4.61 -16.45 -3.56
N ARG A 23 3.29 -16.46 -3.62
CA ARG A 23 2.57 -16.71 -4.87
C ARG A 23 2.21 -15.39 -5.55
N HIS A 24 2.55 -15.31 -6.84
CA HIS A 24 2.11 -14.28 -7.77
C HIS A 24 0.64 -13.89 -7.51
N HIS A 25 0.34 -12.58 -7.44
CA HIS A 25 -1.01 -12.03 -7.20
C HIS A 25 -2.04 -12.37 -8.29
N ARG A 26 -1.82 -13.44 -9.03
CA ARG A 26 -2.76 -13.93 -10.02
C ARG A 26 -3.85 -14.73 -9.34
N GLU A 27 -5.07 -14.43 -9.70
CA GLU A 27 -6.24 -15.15 -9.21
C GLU A 27 -6.22 -16.57 -9.76
N ASN A 28 -6.21 -17.56 -8.85
CA ASN A 28 -6.20 -18.98 -9.23
C ASN A 28 -7.51 -19.33 -9.96
N GLY A 29 -7.40 -19.93 -11.15
CA GLY A 29 -8.54 -20.32 -11.95
C GLY A 29 -9.11 -19.21 -12.85
N TRP A 30 -8.54 -18.01 -12.84
CA TRP A 30 -8.95 -16.95 -13.75
C TRP A 30 -8.41 -17.18 -15.17
N ASP A 31 -9.27 -16.98 -16.19
CA ASP A 31 -8.84 -17.04 -17.59
C ASP A 31 -8.21 -15.73 -18.05
N TYR A 32 -6.90 -15.65 -17.97
CA TYR A 32 -6.11 -14.51 -18.40
C TYR A 32 -6.00 -14.32 -19.92
N LYS A 33 -6.68 -15.15 -20.70
CA LYS A 33 -6.85 -14.97 -22.13
C LYS A 33 -8.21 -14.42 -22.50
N GLY A 34 -9.18 -14.62 -21.62
CA GLY A 34 -10.59 -14.23 -21.83
C GLY A 34 -10.81 -12.71 -21.78
N ARG A 35 -12.02 -12.31 -22.18
CA ARG A 35 -12.48 -10.91 -22.13
C ARG A 35 -12.52 -10.42 -20.68
N ALA A 36 -11.76 -9.39 -20.36
CA ALA A 36 -11.73 -8.78 -19.03
C ALA A 36 -11.12 -7.38 -19.08
N ILE A 37 -11.18 -6.66 -17.97
CA ILE A 37 -10.50 -5.38 -17.79
C ILE A 37 -9.49 -5.54 -16.65
N TYR A 38 -8.27 -5.11 -16.90
CA TYR A 38 -7.15 -5.20 -15.97
C TYR A 38 -6.58 -3.83 -15.67
N HIS A 39 -6.18 -3.62 -14.43
CA HIS A 39 -5.31 -2.52 -14.04
C HIS A 39 -3.96 -3.08 -13.61
N PHE A 40 -2.90 -2.55 -14.20
CA PHE A 40 -1.51 -2.87 -13.88
C PHE A 40 -0.81 -1.66 -13.27
N THR A 41 -0.02 -1.89 -12.23
CA THR A 41 0.98 -0.94 -11.72
C THR A 41 2.35 -1.56 -11.91
N LEU A 42 3.20 -0.91 -12.68
CA LEU A 42 4.53 -1.38 -13.07
C LEU A 42 5.59 -0.50 -12.39
N PRO A 43 6.15 -0.93 -11.25
CA PRO A 43 7.15 -0.16 -10.54
C PRO A 43 8.54 -0.25 -11.18
N VAL A 44 9.27 0.85 -11.13
CA VAL A 44 10.70 0.92 -11.41
C VAL A 44 11.46 0.28 -10.25
N GLU A 45 12.60 -0.36 -10.55
CA GLU A 45 13.48 -0.96 -9.56
C GLU A 45 13.85 0.06 -8.47
N GLU A 46 13.75 -0.37 -7.21
CA GLU A 46 13.95 0.47 -6.01
C GLU A 46 13.09 1.74 -5.96
N ARG A 47 11.98 1.77 -6.72
CA ARG A 47 11.09 2.95 -6.83
C ARG A 47 11.84 4.23 -7.22
N TYR A 48 12.91 4.08 -8.00
CA TYR A 48 13.68 5.19 -8.49
C TYR A 48 12.84 6.09 -9.43
N PRO A 49 12.88 7.44 -9.31
CA PRO A 49 12.09 8.35 -10.14
C PRO A 49 12.71 8.50 -11.55
N LEU A 50 12.63 7.43 -12.35
CA LEU A 50 13.30 7.28 -13.64
C LEU A 50 12.62 8.03 -14.78
N PHE A 51 11.30 8.30 -14.69
CA PHE A 51 10.51 8.78 -15.83
C PHE A 51 10.28 10.29 -15.83
N GLY A 52 10.57 10.98 -14.74
CA GLY A 52 10.34 12.41 -14.62
C GLY A 52 10.23 12.88 -13.19
N VAL A 53 9.76 14.10 -13.03
CA VAL A 53 9.59 14.75 -11.72
C VAL A 53 8.15 15.19 -11.53
N LEU A 54 7.68 15.17 -10.28
CA LEU A 54 6.41 15.75 -9.91
C LEU A 54 6.57 17.26 -9.77
N GLU A 55 5.68 18.02 -10.39
CA GLU A 55 5.62 19.46 -10.35
C GLU A 55 4.22 19.94 -9.99
N GLY A 56 4.10 21.20 -9.57
CA GLY A 56 2.86 21.88 -9.22
C GLY A 56 2.98 22.58 -7.87
N GLU A 57 2.42 23.78 -7.79
CA GLU A 57 2.41 24.58 -6.55
C GLU A 57 1.37 24.07 -5.54
N ARG A 58 0.33 23.41 -6.03
CA ARG A 58 -0.79 22.87 -5.24
C ARG A 58 -1.17 21.48 -5.71
N ALA A 59 -1.85 20.74 -4.86
CA ALA A 59 -2.29 19.38 -5.17
C ALA A 59 -3.13 19.31 -6.47
N GLU A 60 -4.03 20.28 -6.67
CA GLU A 60 -4.94 20.32 -7.82
C GLU A 60 -4.21 20.61 -9.15
N THR A 61 -3.08 21.28 -9.08
CA THR A 61 -2.25 21.63 -10.25
C THR A 61 -1.08 20.67 -10.43
N ALA A 62 -0.97 19.64 -9.59
CA ALA A 62 0.12 18.68 -9.64
C ALA A 62 0.12 17.84 -10.92
N PHE A 63 1.25 17.76 -11.57
CA PHE A 63 1.47 16.94 -12.76
C PHE A 63 2.88 16.34 -12.78
N VAL A 64 3.09 15.35 -13.61
CA VAL A 64 4.43 14.77 -13.83
C VAL A 64 5.03 15.37 -15.10
N ARG A 65 6.11 16.13 -14.95
CA ARG A 65 6.93 16.53 -16.10
C ARG A 65 7.85 15.38 -16.46
N LEU A 66 7.54 14.75 -17.60
CA LEU A 66 8.28 13.60 -18.09
C LEU A 66 9.63 14.06 -18.69
N ASN A 67 10.70 13.37 -18.33
CA ASN A 67 11.99 13.49 -18.98
C ASN A 67 11.98 12.82 -20.37
N PRO A 68 13.06 12.88 -21.17
CA PRO A 68 13.12 12.27 -22.51
C PRO A 68 12.74 10.78 -22.50
N PHE A 69 13.22 10.01 -21.54
CA PHE A 69 12.89 8.59 -21.43
C PHE A 69 11.42 8.36 -21.03
N GLY A 70 10.91 9.09 -20.06
CA GLY A 70 9.50 9.02 -19.66
C GLY A 70 8.55 9.36 -20.81
N ARG A 71 8.92 10.33 -21.69
CA ARG A 71 8.17 10.65 -22.92
C ARG A 71 8.16 9.47 -23.89
N ARG A 72 9.28 8.76 -24.06
CA ARG A 72 9.33 7.54 -24.90
C ARG A 72 8.44 6.43 -24.34
N VAL A 73 8.48 6.20 -23.02
CA VAL A 73 7.60 5.24 -22.33
C VAL A 73 6.12 5.61 -22.53
N TYR A 74 5.77 6.89 -22.41
CA TYR A 74 4.40 7.36 -22.65
C TYR A 74 3.96 7.12 -24.10
N GLN A 75 4.81 7.39 -25.09
CA GLN A 75 4.53 7.11 -26.51
C GLN A 75 4.28 5.61 -26.74
N MET A 76 5.07 4.73 -26.11
CA MET A 76 4.88 3.28 -26.18
C MET A 76 3.52 2.85 -25.60
N LEU A 77 3.06 3.47 -24.51
CA LEU A 77 1.73 3.22 -23.96
C LEU A 77 0.62 3.66 -24.92
N CYS A 78 0.76 4.84 -25.54
CA CYS A 78 -0.21 5.34 -26.53
C CYS A 78 -0.32 4.41 -27.74
N GLY A 79 0.79 3.83 -28.20
CA GLY A 79 0.84 2.89 -29.31
C GLY A 79 0.56 1.43 -28.95
N LEU A 80 0.36 1.11 -27.66
CA LEU A 80 0.31 -0.27 -27.18
C LEU A 80 -0.75 -1.12 -27.88
N ALA A 81 -1.98 -0.64 -27.93
CA ALA A 81 -3.10 -1.37 -28.53
C ALA A 81 -2.84 -1.65 -30.02
N GLN A 82 -2.37 -0.65 -30.75
CA GLN A 82 -2.04 -0.79 -32.19
C GLN A 82 -0.89 -1.77 -32.42
N PHE A 83 0.18 -1.69 -31.61
CA PHE A 83 1.31 -2.61 -31.70
C PHE A 83 0.90 -4.07 -31.49
N TYR A 84 0.01 -4.32 -30.56
CA TYR A 84 -0.45 -5.66 -30.24
C TYR A 84 -1.58 -6.15 -31.17
N ALA A 85 -2.33 -5.25 -31.81
CA ALA A 85 -3.32 -5.63 -32.83
C ALA A 85 -2.67 -6.39 -33.99
N GLY A 86 -1.49 -5.95 -34.47
CA GLY A 86 -0.71 -6.66 -35.47
C GLY A 86 -0.23 -8.06 -35.05
N LYS A 87 -0.36 -8.43 -33.78
CA LYS A 87 -0.01 -9.74 -33.21
C LYS A 87 -1.23 -10.57 -32.79
N GLY A 88 -2.42 -10.16 -33.22
CA GLY A 88 -3.67 -10.86 -32.90
C GLY A 88 -4.21 -10.59 -31.50
N PHE A 89 -3.77 -9.53 -30.82
CA PHE A 89 -4.30 -9.13 -29.51
C PHE A 89 -5.31 -7.98 -29.67
N ALA A 90 -6.58 -8.26 -29.49
CA ALA A 90 -7.64 -7.25 -29.52
C ALA A 90 -7.73 -6.54 -28.16
N LEU A 91 -7.05 -5.41 -28.04
CA LEU A 91 -6.90 -4.65 -26.79
C LEU A 91 -7.40 -3.20 -26.95
N LYS A 92 -7.89 -2.63 -25.85
CA LYS A 92 -8.18 -1.19 -25.73
C LYS A 92 -7.54 -0.65 -24.46
N VAL A 93 -6.72 0.37 -24.56
CA VAL A 93 -6.21 1.11 -23.39
C VAL A 93 -7.27 2.11 -22.97
N LEU A 94 -7.77 1.94 -21.74
CA LEU A 94 -8.84 2.76 -21.15
C LEU A 94 -8.31 3.94 -20.34
N ALA A 95 -7.18 3.73 -19.66
CA ALA A 95 -6.45 4.78 -18.94
C ALA A 95 -4.99 4.39 -18.78
N GLN A 96 -4.12 5.39 -18.75
CA GLN A 96 -2.69 5.22 -18.53
C GLN A 96 -2.11 6.44 -17.82
N LYS A 97 -1.04 6.23 -17.07
CA LYS A 97 -0.29 7.31 -16.42
C LYS A 97 1.14 6.88 -16.19
N VAL A 98 2.08 7.70 -16.63
CA VAL A 98 3.49 7.57 -16.27
C VAL A 98 3.73 8.48 -15.06
N MET A 99 4.09 7.86 -13.94
CA MET A 99 4.48 8.51 -12.71
C MET A 99 6.01 8.57 -12.64
N PRO A 100 6.63 9.32 -11.74
CA PRO A 100 8.10 9.38 -11.67
C PRO A 100 8.75 8.00 -11.57
N ASP A 101 8.20 7.10 -10.77
CA ASP A 101 8.79 5.82 -10.35
C ASP A 101 7.97 4.57 -10.74
N HIS A 102 6.89 4.75 -11.49
CA HIS A 102 6.03 3.64 -11.94
C HIS A 102 5.09 4.04 -13.07
N VAL A 103 4.45 3.03 -13.65
CA VAL A 103 3.44 3.22 -14.70
C VAL A 103 2.12 2.59 -14.27
N HIS A 104 1.02 3.29 -14.47
CA HIS A 104 -0.33 2.74 -14.44
C HIS A 104 -0.86 2.49 -15.84
N LEU A 105 -1.50 1.32 -16.01
CA LEU A 105 -2.14 0.92 -17.27
C LEU A 105 -3.47 0.23 -16.98
N VAL A 106 -4.57 0.76 -17.50
CA VAL A 106 -5.88 0.10 -17.50
C VAL A 106 -6.18 -0.36 -18.92
N VAL A 107 -6.32 -1.67 -19.09
CA VAL A 107 -6.48 -2.29 -20.41
C VAL A 107 -7.69 -3.20 -20.44
N GLN A 108 -8.49 -3.13 -21.49
CA GLN A 108 -9.59 -4.02 -21.79
C GLN A 108 -9.18 -5.02 -22.87
N VAL A 109 -9.42 -6.29 -22.60
CA VAL A 109 -9.35 -7.38 -23.57
C VAL A 109 -10.71 -7.47 -24.28
N LEU A 110 -10.75 -7.24 -25.57
CA LEU A 110 -11.96 -7.19 -26.38
C LEU A 110 -12.38 -8.56 -26.89
N GLU A 111 -11.39 -9.43 -27.21
CA GLU A 111 -11.59 -10.79 -27.70
C GLU A 111 -10.59 -11.73 -27.04
N PRO A 112 -10.87 -13.05 -26.97
CA PRO A 112 -9.92 -14.02 -26.44
C PRO A 112 -8.53 -13.88 -27.06
N LEU A 113 -7.52 -13.79 -26.21
CA LEU A 113 -6.13 -13.54 -26.61
C LEU A 113 -5.41 -14.84 -27.01
N PRO A 114 -4.46 -14.80 -27.96
CA PRO A 114 -3.63 -15.97 -28.29
C PRO A 114 -2.73 -16.39 -27.12
N GLN A 115 -2.32 -15.44 -26.27
CA GLN A 115 -1.57 -15.66 -25.04
C GLN A 115 -2.21 -14.86 -23.89
N SER A 116 -1.83 -15.18 -22.64
CA SER A 116 -2.32 -14.41 -21.47
C SER A 116 -1.95 -12.93 -21.57
N ILE A 117 -2.79 -12.07 -21.00
CA ILE A 117 -2.52 -10.61 -20.94
C ILE A 117 -1.14 -10.28 -20.34
N GLY A 118 -0.59 -11.15 -19.49
CA GLY A 118 0.77 -11.01 -18.98
C GLY A 118 1.87 -11.00 -20.05
N ALA A 119 1.61 -11.55 -21.27
CA ALA A 119 2.55 -11.45 -22.39
C ALA A 119 2.67 -10.01 -22.88
N VAL A 120 1.55 -9.26 -22.87
CA VAL A 120 1.52 -7.83 -23.22
C VAL A 120 2.35 -7.02 -22.21
N VAL A 121 2.14 -7.28 -20.92
CA VAL A 121 2.88 -6.59 -19.84
C VAL A 121 4.39 -6.88 -19.91
N ARG A 122 4.77 -8.16 -20.10
CA ARG A 122 6.19 -8.54 -20.26
C ARG A 122 6.81 -7.90 -21.50
N GLY A 123 6.10 -7.91 -22.64
CA GLY A 123 6.57 -7.30 -23.87
C GLY A 123 6.75 -5.79 -23.73
N PHE A 124 5.82 -5.10 -23.08
CA PHE A 124 5.95 -3.67 -22.77
C PHE A 124 7.17 -3.40 -21.88
N LYS A 125 7.33 -4.16 -20.75
CA LYS A 125 8.48 -4.03 -19.86
C LYS A 125 9.80 -4.25 -20.58
N SER A 126 9.90 -5.28 -21.42
CA SER A 126 11.10 -5.56 -22.21
C SER A 126 11.38 -4.46 -23.24
N GLY A 127 10.35 -3.93 -23.90
CA GLY A 127 10.47 -2.80 -24.83
C GLY A 127 11.01 -1.54 -24.14
N CYS A 128 10.50 -1.18 -22.97
CA CYS A 128 11.00 -0.04 -22.19
C CYS A 128 12.47 -0.25 -21.78
N THR A 129 12.84 -1.45 -21.35
CA THR A 129 14.24 -1.78 -21.01
C THR A 129 15.16 -1.66 -22.21
N LYS A 130 14.70 -2.07 -23.39
CA LYS A 130 15.45 -1.91 -24.65
C LYS A 130 15.65 -0.43 -24.99
N VAL A 131 14.60 0.39 -24.92
CA VAL A 131 14.69 1.84 -25.13
C VAL A 131 15.65 2.49 -24.14
N TYR A 132 15.63 2.07 -22.86
CA TYR A 132 16.59 2.55 -21.88
C TYR A 132 18.05 2.27 -22.30
N LYS A 133 18.33 1.02 -22.73
CA LYS A 133 19.65 0.63 -23.24
C LYS A 133 20.08 1.44 -24.47
N GLU A 134 19.16 1.69 -25.38
CA GLU A 134 19.41 2.49 -26.59
C GLU A 134 19.74 3.94 -26.25
N MET A 135 19.08 4.53 -25.25
CA MET A 135 19.28 5.92 -24.85
C MET A 135 20.52 6.13 -23.96
N TYR A 136 20.84 5.17 -23.10
CA TYR A 136 21.79 5.36 -22.01
C TYR A 136 22.92 4.31 -21.95
N GLY A 137 22.90 3.30 -22.83
CA GLY A 137 23.86 2.19 -22.85
C GLY A 137 23.55 1.10 -21.81
N SER A 138 24.33 0.02 -21.85
CA SER A 138 24.17 -1.14 -20.95
C SER A 138 24.67 -0.93 -19.53
N GLY A 139 25.15 0.27 -19.20
CA GLY A 139 25.67 0.58 -17.85
C GLY A 139 27.11 0.14 -17.59
N GLU A 140 27.73 -0.56 -18.52
CA GLU A 140 29.14 -1.05 -18.38
C GLU A 140 30.17 0.09 -18.35
N ASN A 141 29.86 1.24 -18.95
CA ASN A 141 30.75 2.39 -18.96
C ASN A 141 30.63 3.33 -17.73
N ALA A 142 29.72 3.06 -16.81
CA ALA A 142 29.59 3.87 -15.60
C ALA A 142 30.55 3.46 -14.45
N ALA A 143 31.25 2.33 -14.60
CA ALA A 143 32.25 1.85 -13.64
C ALA A 143 33.69 2.37 -13.90
N GLY A 144 33.91 3.09 -14.99
CA GLY A 144 35.23 3.46 -15.48
C GLY A 144 35.66 4.91 -15.32
N VAL A 145 35.31 5.57 -14.20
CA VAL A 145 35.98 6.84 -13.82
C VAL A 145 36.63 6.66 -12.45
N HIS A 146 37.70 5.86 -12.44
CA HIS A 146 38.76 6.01 -11.46
C HIS A 146 39.99 6.59 -12.16
N GLY A 147 40.46 7.67 -11.60
CA GLY A 147 41.46 8.56 -12.08
C GLY A 147 42.73 7.86 -12.54
N ASP A 148 43.19 8.36 -13.67
CA ASP A 148 44.57 8.26 -14.12
C ASP A 148 45.45 9.00 -13.12
N GLY A 149 46.27 8.26 -12.43
CA GLY A 149 47.28 8.74 -11.49
C GLY A 149 48.56 7.90 -11.66
N GLY A 150 49.45 8.37 -12.56
CA GLY A 150 50.89 8.22 -12.50
C GLY A 150 51.46 6.87 -12.17
N ARG A 151 51.96 6.18 -13.20
CA ARG A 151 53.03 5.18 -13.04
C ARG A 151 54.32 5.88 -12.67
N ASP A 152 54.99 5.46 -11.59
CA ASP A 152 56.43 5.31 -11.57
C ASP A 152 56.82 4.09 -10.71
N GLY A 153 57.91 3.50 -11.16
CA GLY A 153 58.28 2.15 -11.09
C GLY A 153 59.06 1.65 -9.89
N SER A 154 59.44 0.42 -10.05
CA SER A 154 60.50 -0.34 -9.42
C SER A 154 60.25 -1.01 -8.07
N GLY A 155 60.25 -2.34 -8.08
CA GLY A 155 61.27 -3.10 -7.38
C GLY A 155 60.83 -4.04 -6.27
N MET A 156 60.90 -5.33 -6.59
CA MET A 156 61.44 -6.43 -5.76
C MET A 156 60.71 -6.97 -4.53
N HIS A 157 60.33 -8.23 -4.66
CA HIS A 157 60.50 -9.42 -3.82
C HIS A 157 60.44 -9.32 -2.28
N GLY A 158 59.68 -10.27 -1.73
CA GLY A 158 59.84 -10.76 -0.36
C GLY A 158 58.72 -11.69 0.08
N ASN A 159 59.02 -13.00 0.04
CA ASN A 159 58.25 -14.05 0.72
C ASN A 159 58.30 -13.89 2.23
N GLY A 160 57.28 -14.36 2.92
CA GLY A 160 57.31 -14.53 4.37
C GLY A 160 56.01 -15.06 4.92
N GLU A 161 55.96 -16.35 5.17
CA GLU A 161 54.96 -17.05 5.99
C GLU A 161 55.08 -16.61 7.46
N GLU A 162 54.03 -16.68 8.20
CA GLU A 162 53.82 -17.47 9.44
C GLU A 162 52.86 -16.82 10.44
N ASN A 163 51.92 -17.63 10.85
CA ASN A 163 51.34 -17.94 12.16
C ASN A 163 51.41 -16.92 13.32
N GLY A 164 50.28 -16.80 13.98
CA GLY A 164 50.23 -16.33 15.37
C GLY A 164 48.85 -16.15 15.96
N SER A 165 48.41 -17.18 16.65
CA SER A 165 47.30 -17.24 17.60
C SER A 165 47.38 -16.21 18.72
N GLY A 166 46.20 -15.76 19.23
CA GLY A 166 46.16 -15.20 20.61
C GLY A 166 44.97 -14.35 20.96
N MET A 167 43.97 -14.93 21.55
CA MET A 167 43.21 -14.64 22.80
C MET A 167 42.85 -13.19 23.22
N HIS A 168 41.55 -13.10 23.49
CA HIS A 168 40.83 -12.42 24.61
C HIS A 168 40.95 -10.91 24.82
N GLY A 169 39.77 -10.31 24.87
CA GLY A 169 39.51 -9.04 25.52
C GLY A 169 38.02 -8.68 25.49
N ASN A 170 37.33 -8.96 26.59
CA ASN A 170 36.00 -8.45 26.88
C ASN A 170 36.02 -6.93 26.96
N GLY A 171 35.08 -6.26 26.33
CA GLY A 171 34.81 -4.84 26.51
C GLY A 171 33.35 -4.57 26.18
N GLU A 172 32.51 -4.53 27.22
CA GLU A 172 31.19 -3.96 27.15
C GLU A 172 31.34 -2.46 26.89
N GLU A 173 30.82 -1.98 25.77
CA GLU A 173 30.44 -0.58 25.63
C GLU A 173 29.08 -0.51 24.92
N ASN A 174 28.12 0.01 25.67
CA ASN A 174 26.84 0.45 25.20
C ASN A 174 27.00 1.55 24.16
N ASP A 175 26.71 1.24 22.91
CA ASP A 175 26.47 2.29 21.92
C ASP A 175 25.02 2.19 21.43
N THR A 176 24.21 3.12 21.92
CA THR A 176 22.86 3.36 21.47
C THR A 176 22.91 4.02 20.11
N GLY A 177 23.22 3.24 19.08
CA GLY A 177 23.16 3.65 17.70
C GLY A 177 21.70 3.74 17.25
N MET A 178 21.15 4.94 17.31
CA MET A 178 19.96 5.32 16.55
C MET A 178 20.25 5.09 15.07
N HIS A 179 19.81 3.98 14.52
CA HIS A 179 19.67 3.87 13.08
C HIS A 179 18.47 4.73 12.65
N GLY A 180 18.80 5.96 12.27
CA GLY A 180 17.88 6.84 11.57
C GLY A 180 17.38 6.15 10.32
N ASP A 181 16.08 5.87 10.32
CA ASP A 181 15.33 5.48 9.13
C ASP A 181 15.44 6.63 8.14
N GLY A 182 16.27 6.43 7.12
CA GLY A 182 16.51 7.41 6.07
C GLY A 182 15.27 7.64 5.24
N GLY A 183 14.35 8.45 5.78
CA GLY A 183 13.40 9.17 4.97
C GLY A 183 14.21 9.97 3.96
N ARG A 184 14.21 9.56 2.70
CA ARG A 184 14.82 10.36 1.63
C ARG A 184 14.05 11.66 1.56
N ASP A 185 14.64 12.70 2.13
CA ASP A 185 14.21 14.07 1.99
C ASP A 185 13.99 14.34 0.50
N GLY A 186 12.82 14.89 0.19
CA GLY A 186 12.46 15.30 -1.17
C GLY A 186 13.28 16.48 -1.71
N THR A 187 14.57 16.50 -1.40
CA THR A 187 15.52 17.49 -1.94
C THR A 187 15.91 17.02 -3.34
N GLY A 188 15.22 17.58 -4.32
CA GLY A 188 15.73 17.92 -5.63
C GLY A 188 16.69 16.94 -6.29
N VAL A 189 16.22 15.72 -6.66
CA VAL A 189 16.86 15.02 -7.77
C VAL A 189 16.40 15.78 -9.02
N HIS A 190 17.14 16.83 -9.39
CA HIS A 190 17.03 17.43 -10.70
C HIS A 190 17.26 16.31 -11.70
N GLY A 191 16.18 15.87 -12.38
CA GLY A 191 16.31 14.95 -13.49
C GLY A 191 17.27 15.61 -14.49
N ASN A 192 18.41 14.95 -14.75
CA ASN A 192 19.38 15.45 -15.72
C ASN A 192 18.66 15.62 -17.05
N ASP A 193 18.48 16.88 -17.45
CA ASP A 193 17.94 17.24 -18.78
C ASP A 193 19.00 17.01 -19.87
N ASP A 194 20.20 16.63 -19.46
CA ASP A 194 21.42 16.49 -20.28
C ASP A 194 21.48 15.18 -21.10
N GLY A 195 20.41 14.37 -21.10
CA GLY A 195 20.38 13.12 -21.87
C GLY A 195 21.25 11.99 -21.33
N LYS A 196 21.87 12.16 -20.16
CA LYS A 196 22.69 11.13 -19.48
C LYS A 196 21.83 10.32 -18.49
N ALA A 197 22.13 9.03 -18.39
CA ALA A 197 21.52 8.21 -17.33
C ALA A 197 21.89 8.76 -15.96
N PRO A 198 20.93 8.82 -15.00
CA PRO A 198 21.28 9.15 -13.63
C PRO A 198 22.29 8.13 -13.10
N VAL A 199 23.47 8.58 -12.65
CA VAL A 199 24.60 7.69 -12.26
C VAL A 199 24.18 6.61 -11.26
N HIS A 200 23.33 6.98 -10.29
CA HIS A 200 22.83 6.02 -9.31
C HIS A 200 21.99 4.92 -9.96
N PHE A 201 21.08 5.27 -10.86
CA PHE A 201 20.24 4.27 -11.53
C PHE A 201 21.02 3.41 -12.53
N ALA A 202 22.04 3.95 -13.18
CA ALA A 202 22.92 3.18 -14.04
C ALA A 202 23.60 2.03 -13.29
N ARG A 203 24.00 2.22 -12.02
CA ARG A 203 24.52 1.15 -11.14
C ARG A 203 23.46 0.10 -10.80
N ILE A 204 22.23 0.53 -10.48
CA ILE A 204 21.10 -0.38 -10.25
C ILE A 204 20.86 -1.21 -11.51
N PHE A 205 20.81 -0.55 -12.65
CA PHE A 205 20.55 -1.19 -13.92
C PHE A 205 21.65 -2.19 -14.35
N ALA A 206 22.92 -1.84 -14.16
CA ALA A 206 24.05 -2.75 -14.42
C ALA A 206 23.95 -4.05 -13.61
N ARG A 207 23.49 -3.97 -12.36
CA ARG A 207 23.29 -5.11 -11.48
C ARG A 207 22.08 -5.98 -11.85
N ARG A 208 20.96 -5.33 -12.25
CA ARG A 208 19.66 -6.00 -12.44
C ARG A 208 19.34 -6.33 -13.89
N GLY A 209 19.93 -5.63 -14.85
CA GLY A 209 19.65 -5.79 -16.31
C GLY A 209 18.25 -5.38 -16.74
N SER A 210 17.46 -4.82 -15.85
CA SER A 210 16.09 -4.38 -16.05
C SER A 210 15.84 -3.07 -15.32
N ILE A 211 14.98 -2.20 -15.90
CA ILE A 211 14.52 -0.98 -15.22
C ILE A 211 13.37 -1.24 -14.25
N TRP A 212 12.77 -2.42 -14.32
CA TRP A 212 11.57 -2.78 -13.57
C TRP A 212 11.89 -3.61 -12.35
N GLU A 213 11.15 -3.41 -11.30
CA GLU A 213 11.22 -4.23 -10.11
C GLU A 213 11.09 -5.72 -10.44
N GLN A 214 12.01 -6.54 -9.90
CA GLN A 214 12.14 -7.97 -10.22
C GLN A 214 11.75 -8.90 -9.05
N ASP A 215 11.53 -8.37 -7.84
CA ASP A 215 11.10 -9.16 -6.70
C ASP A 215 9.68 -9.75 -6.89
N ALA A 216 9.26 -10.68 -6.05
CA ALA A 216 8.09 -11.56 -6.21
C ALA A 216 6.78 -10.90 -6.69
N ALA A 217 6.70 -9.58 -6.68
CA ALA A 217 5.62 -8.78 -7.24
C ALA A 217 6.09 -7.99 -8.47
N TYR A 218 6.39 -8.66 -9.55
CA TYR A 218 6.80 -8.03 -10.83
C TYR A 218 5.92 -6.87 -11.30
N TYR A 219 4.68 -6.84 -10.89
CA TYR A 219 3.70 -5.78 -11.08
C TYR A 219 2.47 -6.08 -10.24
N HIS A 220 1.79 -5.03 -9.85
CA HIS A 220 0.51 -5.18 -9.17
C HIS A 220 -0.60 -5.28 -10.23
N GLU A 221 -1.39 -6.35 -10.16
CA GLU A 221 -2.51 -6.62 -11.06
C GLU A 221 -3.83 -6.58 -10.30
N CYS A 222 -4.84 -5.96 -10.88
CA CYS A 222 -6.20 -5.96 -10.38
C CYS A 222 -7.17 -6.22 -11.54
N ILE A 223 -8.01 -7.25 -11.39
CA ILE A 223 -9.09 -7.56 -12.33
C ILE A 223 -10.29 -6.70 -11.96
N LEU A 224 -10.79 -5.91 -12.92
CA LEU A 224 -11.91 -5.00 -12.70
C LEU A 224 -13.22 -5.65 -13.14
N HIS A 225 -13.95 -6.23 -12.20
CA HIS A 225 -15.19 -6.98 -12.47
C HIS A 225 -16.41 -6.47 -11.68
N ALA A 226 -16.20 -5.64 -10.65
CA ALA A 226 -17.30 -5.16 -9.83
C ALA A 226 -17.94 -3.88 -10.41
N PRO A 227 -19.27 -3.68 -10.23
CA PRO A 227 -19.95 -2.47 -10.68
C PRO A 227 -19.27 -1.18 -10.17
N GLY A 228 -19.03 -0.23 -11.08
CA GLY A 228 -18.39 1.06 -10.78
C GLY A 228 -16.88 0.99 -10.52
N GLN A 229 -16.28 -0.20 -10.48
CA GLN A 229 -14.84 -0.36 -10.21
C GLN A 229 -13.98 0.26 -11.31
N LEU A 230 -14.36 0.10 -12.58
CA LEU A 230 -13.65 0.71 -13.71
C LEU A 230 -13.60 2.23 -13.59
N ARG A 231 -14.74 2.88 -13.31
CA ARG A 231 -14.78 4.34 -13.16
C ARG A 231 -13.85 4.81 -12.04
N ARG A 232 -13.96 4.20 -10.87
CA ARG A 232 -13.07 4.51 -9.73
C ARG A 232 -11.60 4.30 -10.05
N MET A 233 -11.26 3.27 -10.84
CA MET A 233 -9.88 3.00 -11.23
C MET A 233 -9.35 4.03 -12.24
N ILE A 234 -10.16 4.43 -13.21
CA ILE A 234 -9.80 5.49 -14.16
C ILE A 234 -9.55 6.81 -13.41
N ASP A 235 -10.47 7.17 -12.50
CA ASP A 235 -10.36 8.38 -11.70
C ASP A 235 -9.10 8.32 -10.79
N TYR A 236 -8.82 7.16 -10.17
CA TYR A 236 -7.60 6.94 -9.41
C TYR A 236 -6.33 7.12 -10.25
N VAL A 237 -6.28 6.56 -11.46
CA VAL A 237 -5.11 6.67 -12.35
C VAL A 237 -4.87 8.13 -12.76
N LYS A 238 -5.94 8.87 -13.05
CA LYS A 238 -5.86 10.31 -13.39
C LYS A 238 -5.40 11.16 -12.22
N ASP A 239 -5.87 10.83 -11.01
CA ASP A 239 -5.62 11.57 -9.77
C ASP A 239 -4.24 11.28 -9.13
N ASN A 240 -3.47 10.33 -9.65
CA ASN A 240 -2.20 9.92 -9.05
C ASN A 240 -1.19 11.05 -8.81
N PRO A 241 -0.98 12.03 -9.71
CA PRO A 241 -0.07 13.14 -9.46
C PRO A 241 -0.50 13.98 -8.23
N ARG A 242 -1.80 14.31 -8.11
CA ARG A 242 -2.35 15.02 -6.95
C ARG A 242 -2.09 14.22 -5.65
N ARG A 243 -2.37 12.92 -5.68
CA ARG A 243 -2.16 12.04 -4.52
C ARG A 243 -0.69 11.94 -4.11
N LEU A 244 0.21 11.90 -5.08
CA LEU A 244 1.66 11.90 -4.82
C LEU A 244 2.10 13.25 -4.23
N TRP A 245 1.59 14.36 -4.78
CA TRP A 245 1.87 15.70 -4.26
C TRP A 245 1.45 15.84 -2.78
N ILE A 246 0.23 15.42 -2.45
CA ILE A 246 -0.30 15.44 -1.08
C ILE A 246 0.59 14.64 -0.12
N LYS A 247 1.02 13.44 -0.53
CA LYS A 247 1.90 12.60 0.30
C LYS A 247 3.26 13.24 0.55
N ASN A 248 3.84 13.83 -0.50
CA ASN A 248 5.16 14.46 -0.39
C ASN A 248 5.13 15.70 0.50
N HIS A 249 4.00 16.42 0.54
CA HIS A 249 3.84 17.63 1.36
C HIS A 249 3.31 17.35 2.77
N ASN A 250 2.76 16.16 3.00
CA ASN A 250 2.23 15.74 4.31
C ASN A 250 2.69 14.31 4.65
N PRO A 251 4.01 14.05 4.68
CA PRO A 251 4.53 12.68 4.82
C PRO A 251 4.06 12.02 6.13
N GLU A 252 3.95 12.75 7.23
CA GLU A 252 3.57 12.20 8.53
C GLU A 252 2.13 11.64 8.54
N LEU A 253 1.21 12.23 7.77
CA LEU A 253 -0.16 11.71 7.67
C LEU A 253 -0.27 10.37 6.92
N PHE A 254 0.80 9.98 6.21
CA PHE A 254 0.83 8.75 5.39
C PHE A 254 1.94 7.78 5.81
N ARG A 255 2.70 8.15 6.84
CA ARG A 255 3.73 7.29 7.42
C ARG A 255 3.09 6.21 8.27
N LEU A 256 3.62 4.99 8.15
CA LEU A 256 3.26 3.88 9.02
C LEU A 256 4.11 3.92 10.28
N HIS A 257 3.47 4.08 11.43
CA HIS A 257 4.09 4.01 12.75
C HIS A 257 3.82 2.62 13.32
N ARG A 258 4.87 1.79 13.45
CA ARG A 258 4.76 0.39 13.88
C ARG A 258 4.52 0.22 15.37
N ARG A 259 4.85 1.22 16.16
CA ARG A 259 4.70 1.22 17.62
C ARG A 259 4.11 2.55 18.06
N THR A 260 2.78 2.61 18.11
CA THR A 260 2.04 3.73 18.68
C THR A 260 1.42 3.27 19.98
N GLU A 261 1.87 3.85 21.08
CA GLU A 261 1.36 3.52 22.42
C GLU A 261 0.20 4.47 22.77
N ALA A 262 -0.93 3.91 23.18
CA ALA A 262 -2.07 4.68 23.65
C ALA A 262 -2.87 3.87 24.70
N ALA A 263 -3.17 4.47 25.85
CA ALA A 263 -3.87 3.85 26.97
C ALA A 263 -3.28 2.51 27.45
N GLY A 264 -1.93 2.36 27.36
CA GLY A 264 -1.20 1.13 27.69
C GLY A 264 -1.31 0.01 26.65
N LEU A 265 -1.84 0.31 25.47
CA LEU A 265 -1.98 -0.63 24.35
C LEU A 265 -1.08 -0.21 23.20
N SER A 266 -0.57 -1.18 22.42
CA SER A 266 0.33 -0.97 21.31
C SER A 266 -0.35 -1.21 19.96
N PHE A 267 -0.13 -0.29 19.00
CA PHE A 267 -0.77 -0.30 17.69
C PHE A 267 0.24 -0.04 16.57
N THR A 268 -0.02 -0.59 15.40
CA THR A 268 0.45 -0.01 14.15
C THR A 268 -0.56 1.06 13.72
N SER A 269 -0.09 2.24 13.30
CA SER A 269 -0.97 3.35 13.03
C SER A 269 -0.58 4.16 11.78
N MET A 270 -1.54 4.91 11.25
CA MET A 270 -1.34 5.88 10.18
C MET A 270 -2.43 6.94 10.22
N GLY A 271 -2.06 8.20 10.03
CA GLY A 271 -2.97 9.35 10.02
C GLY A 271 -2.63 10.40 11.08
N ASN A 272 -3.63 11.13 11.54
CA ASN A 272 -3.44 12.20 12.50
C ASN A 272 -3.42 11.70 13.94
N HIS A 273 -2.23 11.57 14.52
CA HIS A 273 -2.03 11.08 15.90
C HIS A 273 -2.54 12.04 16.98
N PHE A 274 -2.69 13.35 16.68
CA PHE A 274 -3.28 14.30 17.63
C PHE A 274 -4.70 13.93 18.05
N LEU A 275 -5.41 13.09 17.27
CA LEU A 275 -6.73 12.60 17.64
C LEU A 275 -6.71 11.69 18.87
N LEU A 276 -5.56 11.10 19.23
CA LEU A 276 -5.41 10.31 20.46
C LEU A 276 -5.42 11.17 21.72
N ASP A 277 -4.96 12.41 21.62
CA ASP A 277 -4.86 13.34 22.76
C ASP A 277 -6.06 14.30 22.84
N TRP A 278 -7.03 14.14 21.92
CA TRP A 278 -8.21 15.00 21.91
C TRP A 278 -9.04 14.82 23.18
N PRO A 279 -9.52 15.92 23.80
CA PRO A 279 -10.20 15.84 25.09
C PRO A 279 -11.57 15.17 25.00
N ASP A 280 -12.35 15.50 23.96
CA ASP A 280 -13.73 15.03 23.79
C ASP A 280 -13.78 13.85 22.82
N LYS A 281 -14.06 12.66 23.38
CA LYS A 281 -14.06 11.40 22.64
C LYS A 281 -15.35 10.64 22.87
N GLN A 282 -15.80 9.92 21.84
CA GLN A 282 -16.92 8.98 21.94
C GLN A 282 -16.62 7.68 21.21
N VAL A 283 -17.23 6.58 21.64
CA VAL A 283 -17.19 5.29 20.94
C VAL A 283 -18.52 5.03 20.26
N VAL A 284 -18.44 4.49 19.05
CA VAL A 284 -19.58 3.91 18.34
C VAL A 284 -19.40 2.41 18.28
N GLU A 285 -20.24 1.70 19.02
CA GLU A 285 -20.46 0.27 18.95
C GLU A 285 -21.94 0.01 18.70
N MET A 286 -22.26 -0.86 17.72
CA MET A 286 -23.63 -1.22 17.39
C MET A 286 -23.78 -2.71 17.14
N SER A 287 -24.93 -3.26 17.57
CA SER A 287 -25.29 -4.64 17.25
C SER A 287 -25.40 -4.86 15.73
N ARG A 288 -25.02 -6.04 15.27
CA ARG A 288 -25.29 -6.46 13.88
C ARG A 288 -26.78 -6.61 13.59
N SER A 289 -27.60 -6.79 14.63
CA SER A 289 -29.06 -6.90 14.55
C SER A 289 -29.78 -5.58 14.83
N ALA A 290 -29.04 -4.45 14.92
CA ALA A 290 -29.66 -3.14 15.09
C ALA A 290 -30.60 -2.83 13.93
N THR A 291 -31.79 -2.29 14.24
CA THR A 291 -32.78 -1.85 13.24
C THR A 291 -32.31 -0.58 12.52
N ASN A 292 -32.92 -0.26 11.41
CA ASN A 292 -32.60 0.97 10.69
C ASN A 292 -32.90 2.21 11.55
N GLU A 293 -33.95 2.20 12.34
CA GLU A 293 -34.36 3.29 13.23
C GLU A 293 -33.30 3.51 14.32
N GLU A 294 -32.82 2.43 14.97
CA GLU A 294 -31.73 2.48 15.96
C GLU A 294 -30.44 3.03 15.34
N VAL A 295 -30.12 2.64 14.10
CA VAL A 295 -28.93 3.14 13.38
C VAL A 295 -29.09 4.62 13.09
N GLN A 296 -30.25 5.09 12.61
CA GLN A 296 -30.49 6.50 12.30
C GLN A 296 -30.46 7.38 13.56
N GLU A 297 -31.06 6.92 14.65
CA GLU A 297 -31.02 7.65 15.92
C GLU A 297 -29.60 7.74 16.48
N ARG A 298 -28.83 6.64 16.42
CA ARG A 298 -27.42 6.65 16.82
C ARG A 298 -26.59 7.59 15.94
N LEU A 299 -26.83 7.57 14.63
CA LEU A 299 -26.17 8.47 13.68
C LEU A 299 -26.45 9.94 14.03
N ARG A 300 -27.70 10.30 14.33
CA ARG A 300 -28.09 11.66 14.73
C ARG A 300 -27.33 12.13 15.97
N ILE A 301 -27.26 11.28 17.02
CA ILE A 301 -26.53 11.58 18.27
C ILE A 301 -25.04 11.78 17.99
N VAL A 302 -24.44 10.86 17.23
CA VAL A 302 -23.01 10.89 16.94
C VAL A 302 -22.64 12.11 16.10
N LEU A 303 -23.45 12.48 15.12
CA LEU A 303 -23.23 13.68 14.31
C LEU A 303 -23.35 14.96 15.13
N ALA A 304 -24.31 15.04 16.05
CA ALA A 304 -24.45 16.19 16.95
C ALA A 304 -23.22 16.37 17.84
N ALA A 305 -22.67 15.29 18.40
CA ALA A 305 -21.43 15.32 19.17
C ALA A 305 -20.22 15.69 18.29
N ALA A 306 -20.10 15.10 17.11
CA ALA A 306 -19.01 15.39 16.17
C ALA A 306 -19.04 16.86 15.69
N HIS A 307 -20.22 17.44 15.51
CA HIS A 307 -20.39 18.86 15.19
C HIS A 307 -19.85 19.77 16.30
N ASN A 308 -19.92 19.31 17.56
CA ASN A 308 -19.36 20.01 18.71
C ASN A 308 -17.88 19.67 18.96
N GLY A 309 -17.20 19.03 18.02
CA GLY A 309 -15.76 18.75 18.07
C GLY A 309 -15.37 17.41 18.70
N THR A 310 -16.33 16.53 19.04
CA THR A 310 -16.04 15.20 19.60
C THR A 310 -15.41 14.28 18.56
N VAL A 311 -14.29 13.64 18.90
CA VAL A 311 -13.64 12.61 18.07
C VAL A 311 -14.35 11.27 18.25
N THR A 312 -14.73 10.64 17.15
CA THR A 312 -15.42 9.35 17.19
C THR A 312 -14.45 8.19 16.97
N TYR A 313 -14.51 7.19 17.85
CA TYR A 313 -13.77 5.94 17.77
C TYR A 313 -14.71 4.79 17.39
N THR A 314 -14.31 3.95 16.44
CA THR A 314 -15.10 2.80 16.01
C THR A 314 -14.25 1.71 15.36
N ALA A 315 -14.65 0.46 15.51
CA ALA A 315 -14.10 -0.65 14.75
C ALA A 315 -14.79 -0.85 13.38
N ALA A 316 -15.89 -0.14 13.11
CA ALA A 316 -16.66 -0.19 11.88
C ALA A 316 -17.02 -1.63 11.41
N ILE A 317 -17.44 -2.48 12.34
CA ILE A 317 -17.66 -3.92 12.12
C ILE A 317 -19.09 -4.18 11.62
N SER A 318 -20.09 -3.62 12.30
CA SER A 318 -21.49 -3.76 11.90
C SER A 318 -21.85 -2.82 10.74
N LYS A 319 -22.94 -3.12 10.03
CA LYS A 319 -23.42 -2.24 8.95
C LYS A 319 -23.77 -0.84 9.48
N GLY A 320 -24.30 -0.75 10.69
CA GLY A 320 -24.62 0.52 11.37
C GLY A 320 -23.35 1.33 11.66
N GLU A 321 -22.32 0.71 12.26
CA GLU A 321 -21.02 1.36 12.49
C GLU A 321 -20.36 1.82 11.19
N GLN A 322 -20.40 0.99 10.15
CA GLN A 322 -19.85 1.33 8.83
C GLN A 322 -20.59 2.53 8.19
N LEU A 323 -21.92 2.62 8.36
CA LEU A 323 -22.69 3.76 7.89
C LEU A 323 -22.28 5.03 8.64
N ILE A 324 -22.20 4.97 9.97
CA ILE A 324 -21.82 6.11 10.81
C ILE A 324 -20.38 6.56 10.47
N ALA A 325 -19.42 5.64 10.43
CA ALA A 325 -18.03 5.95 10.07
C ALA A 325 -17.90 6.57 8.67
N ARG A 326 -18.67 6.06 7.70
CA ARG A 326 -18.72 6.63 6.36
C ARG A 326 -19.27 8.04 6.36
N THR A 327 -20.39 8.28 7.05
CA THR A 327 -21.03 9.59 7.10
C THR A 327 -20.13 10.64 7.78
N LEU A 328 -19.50 10.29 8.91
CA LEU A 328 -18.52 11.15 9.57
C LEU A 328 -17.37 11.54 8.63
N ARG A 329 -16.82 10.55 7.92
CA ARG A 329 -15.73 10.78 6.97
C ARG A 329 -16.16 11.67 5.79
N GLU A 330 -17.33 11.43 5.22
CA GLU A 330 -17.87 12.21 4.10
C GLU A 330 -18.15 13.65 4.50
N GLN A 331 -18.58 13.88 5.73
CA GLN A 331 -18.84 15.21 6.29
C GLN A 331 -17.60 15.91 6.88
N GLY A 332 -16.44 15.24 6.88
CA GLY A 332 -15.18 15.85 7.30
C GLY A 332 -14.95 15.83 8.82
N TYR A 333 -15.73 15.06 9.59
CA TYR A 333 -15.57 14.97 11.05
C TYR A 333 -14.41 14.07 11.46
N PRO A 334 -13.74 14.37 12.61
CA PRO A 334 -12.62 13.59 13.09
C PRO A 334 -13.04 12.18 13.50
N LEU A 335 -12.22 11.20 13.08
CA LEU A 335 -12.54 9.78 13.21
C LEU A 335 -11.28 8.95 13.49
N VAL A 336 -11.36 8.06 14.46
CA VAL A 336 -10.37 7.01 14.72
C VAL A 336 -11.00 5.66 14.41
N VAL A 337 -10.37 4.90 13.50
CA VAL A 337 -10.84 3.57 13.08
C VAL A 337 -9.87 2.50 13.53
N LEU A 338 -10.36 1.55 14.33
CA LEU A 338 -9.60 0.36 14.69
C LEU A 338 -9.78 -0.72 13.64
N LEU A 339 -8.67 -1.19 13.09
CA LEU A 339 -8.62 -2.20 12.03
C LEU A 339 -8.31 -3.57 12.63
N ASN A 340 -8.96 -4.63 12.15
CA ASN A 340 -8.61 -5.99 12.53
C ASN A 340 -7.36 -6.51 11.78
N ASP A 341 -7.23 -6.12 10.53
CA ASP A 341 -6.12 -6.47 9.62
C ASP A 341 -6.18 -5.47 8.47
N GLY A 342 -5.29 -4.53 8.45
CA GLY A 342 -5.33 -3.42 7.48
C GLY A 342 -3.97 -3.01 6.95
N PHE A 343 -2.91 -3.21 7.73
CA PHE A 343 -1.56 -2.83 7.36
C PHE A 343 -0.71 -4.02 6.93
N PRO A 344 0.22 -3.84 5.97
CA PRO A 344 1.19 -4.87 5.62
C PRO A 344 2.04 -5.24 6.85
N LYS A 345 2.32 -6.52 7.01
CA LYS A 345 3.18 -7.00 8.11
C LYS A 345 4.61 -6.53 7.89
N GLU A 346 5.31 -6.22 8.99
CA GLU A 346 6.71 -5.85 8.98
C GLU A 346 7.56 -6.95 8.32
N GLY A 347 8.56 -6.56 7.51
CA GLY A 347 9.40 -7.49 6.77
C GLY A 347 8.75 -8.15 5.56
N THR A 348 7.50 -7.80 5.21
CA THR A 348 6.87 -8.32 3.99
C THR A 348 7.23 -7.48 2.77
N PRO A 349 7.29 -8.07 1.56
CA PRO A 349 7.56 -7.32 0.32
C PRO A 349 6.58 -6.18 0.04
N HIS A 350 5.40 -6.22 0.65
CA HIS A 350 4.34 -5.23 0.44
C HIS A 350 4.35 -4.09 1.46
N GLU A 351 5.17 -4.13 2.48
CA GLU A 351 5.22 -3.13 3.54
C GLU A 351 5.39 -1.72 2.99
N ARG A 352 6.30 -1.55 2.04
CA ARG A 352 6.59 -0.26 1.39
C ARG A 352 5.51 0.21 0.42
N TYR A 353 4.57 -0.65 0.06
CA TYR A 353 3.51 -0.33 -0.93
C TYR A 353 2.16 -0.04 -0.29
N TYR A 354 2.05 -0.08 1.03
CA TYR A 354 0.80 0.22 1.68
C TYR A 354 0.30 1.61 1.27
N LYS A 355 -0.92 1.64 0.78
CA LYS A 355 -1.62 2.86 0.41
C LYS A 355 -3.00 2.81 1.04
N PRO A 356 -3.40 3.82 1.82
CA PRO A 356 -4.76 3.86 2.30
C PRO A 356 -5.71 3.78 1.12
N GLY A 357 -6.73 2.95 1.20
CA GLY A 357 -7.78 2.82 0.19
C GLY A 357 -8.33 4.20 -0.16
N GLY A 358 -8.87 4.37 -1.38
CA GLY A 358 -9.29 5.68 -1.90
C GLY A 358 -10.15 6.50 -0.95
N VAL A 359 -11.04 5.82 -0.20
CA VAL A 359 -11.91 6.47 0.80
C VAL A 359 -11.16 6.99 2.03
N TYR A 360 -10.10 6.32 2.46
CA TYR A 360 -9.28 6.76 3.60
C TYR A 360 -8.23 7.78 3.21
N PHE A 361 -7.78 7.76 1.97
CA PHE A 361 -6.78 8.70 1.48
C PHE A 361 -7.21 10.15 1.69
N GLU A 362 -8.42 10.50 1.24
CA GLU A 362 -8.95 11.86 1.36
C GLU A 362 -9.14 12.29 2.83
N ALA A 363 -9.57 11.36 3.67
CA ALA A 363 -9.73 11.62 5.09
C ALA A 363 -8.37 11.81 5.80
N CYS A 364 -7.36 10.99 5.47
CA CYS A 364 -5.99 11.18 5.96
C CYS A 364 -5.41 12.53 5.48
N SER A 365 -5.59 12.87 4.20
CA SER A 365 -5.03 14.12 3.63
C SER A 365 -5.57 15.39 4.30
N ARG A 366 -6.77 15.33 4.88
CA ARG A 366 -7.39 16.42 5.63
C ARG A 366 -7.04 16.41 7.13
N GLY A 367 -6.25 15.43 7.58
CA GLY A 367 -5.94 15.26 9.01
C GLY A 367 -7.12 14.85 9.88
N GLN A 368 -8.25 14.41 9.28
CA GLN A 368 -9.45 14.02 10.02
C GLN A 368 -9.46 12.55 10.46
N LEU A 369 -8.52 11.73 9.99
CA LEU A 369 -8.54 10.28 10.20
C LEU A 369 -7.25 9.78 10.86
N LEU A 370 -7.41 8.90 11.85
CA LEU A 370 -6.37 8.02 12.35
C LEU A 370 -6.83 6.57 12.19
N LEU A 371 -5.98 5.74 11.62
CA LEU A 371 -6.15 4.29 11.53
C LEU A 371 -5.25 3.63 12.56
N LEU A 372 -5.81 2.72 13.36
CA LEU A 372 -5.10 1.94 14.39
C LEU A 372 -5.31 0.45 14.13
N GLU A 373 -4.25 -0.32 14.05
CA GLU A 373 -4.29 -1.79 14.02
C GLU A 373 -3.59 -2.32 15.26
N PRO A 374 -4.29 -3.01 16.17
CA PRO A 374 -3.67 -3.56 17.37
C PRO A 374 -2.57 -4.56 17.02
N THR A 375 -1.48 -4.54 17.76
CA THR A 375 -0.47 -5.60 17.69
C THR A 375 -1.05 -6.92 18.22
N GLU A 376 -0.45 -8.05 17.84
CA GLU A 376 -0.89 -9.34 18.40
C GLU A 376 -0.79 -9.36 19.94
N GLN A 377 0.23 -8.72 20.53
CA GLN A 377 0.37 -8.58 21.97
C GLN A 377 -0.81 -7.84 22.60
N THR A 378 -1.36 -6.82 21.95
CA THR A 378 -2.53 -6.08 22.41
C THR A 378 -3.79 -6.97 22.44
N PHE A 379 -3.95 -7.91 21.51
CA PHE A 379 -5.04 -8.88 21.57
C PHE A 379 -4.88 -9.88 22.74
N PHE A 380 -3.66 -10.09 23.22
CA PHE A 380 -3.36 -10.95 24.39
C PHE A 380 -3.22 -10.16 25.70
N ASP A 381 -3.49 -8.86 25.70
CA ASP A 381 -3.51 -8.03 26.90
C ASP A 381 -4.56 -8.57 27.90
N ALA A 382 -4.18 -8.74 29.16
CA ALA A 382 -5.03 -9.38 30.18
C ALA A 382 -6.32 -8.59 30.47
N ASP A 383 -6.22 -7.26 30.49
CA ASP A 383 -7.38 -6.40 30.74
C ASP A 383 -8.36 -6.42 29.57
N ILE A 384 -7.82 -6.47 28.35
CA ILE A 384 -8.65 -6.61 27.14
C ILE A 384 -9.34 -7.97 27.11
N GLN A 385 -8.63 -9.05 27.46
CA GLN A 385 -9.23 -10.39 27.56
C GLN A 385 -10.36 -10.42 28.59
N ALA A 386 -10.15 -9.87 29.79
CA ALA A 386 -11.16 -9.77 30.81
C ALA A 386 -12.39 -8.97 30.39
N ALA A 387 -12.17 -7.81 29.71
CA ALA A 387 -13.25 -6.97 29.20
C ALA A 387 -14.07 -7.67 28.09
N VAL A 388 -13.39 -8.40 27.21
CA VAL A 388 -14.04 -9.20 26.14
C VAL A 388 -14.88 -10.32 26.75
N GLU A 389 -14.33 -11.06 27.73
CA GLU A 389 -15.03 -12.15 28.37
C GLU A 389 -16.29 -11.64 29.09
N GLU A 390 -16.18 -10.57 29.83
CA GLU A 390 -17.30 -9.92 30.50
C GLU A 390 -18.38 -9.45 29.54
N THR A 391 -17.97 -8.81 28.43
CA THR A 391 -18.89 -8.36 27.36
C THR A 391 -19.61 -9.54 26.71
N LEU A 392 -18.91 -10.65 26.45
CA LEU A 392 -19.50 -11.84 25.86
C LEU A 392 -20.44 -12.56 26.83
N ARG A 393 -20.09 -12.61 28.13
CA ARG A 393 -20.94 -13.16 29.19
C ARG A 393 -22.23 -12.38 29.28
N ARG A 394 -22.19 -11.06 29.42
CA ARG A 394 -23.38 -10.19 29.46
C ARG A 394 -24.26 -10.35 28.21
N LYS A 395 -23.66 -10.48 27.02
CA LYS A 395 -24.41 -10.73 25.77
C LYS A 395 -25.07 -12.12 25.74
N ALA A 396 -24.48 -13.13 26.38
CA ALA A 396 -25.07 -14.46 26.55
C ALA A 396 -26.25 -14.43 27.47
N GLU A 397 -26.08 -13.81 28.65
CA GLU A 397 -27.14 -13.65 29.67
C GLU A 397 -28.34 -12.90 29.10
N ALA A 398 -28.13 -11.78 28.44
CA ALA A 398 -29.20 -11.00 27.81
C ALA A 398 -29.99 -11.78 26.73
N ARG A 399 -29.43 -12.86 26.23
CA ARG A 399 -30.08 -13.74 25.25
C ARG A 399 -30.49 -15.08 25.82
N HIS A 400 -30.40 -15.26 27.09
CA HIS A 400 -30.80 -16.46 27.86
C HIS A 400 -30.12 -17.76 27.39
N TYR A 401 -28.80 -17.71 27.06
CA TYR A 401 -28.01 -18.91 26.78
C TYR A 401 -26.74 -18.97 27.63
N ALA A 402 -26.24 -20.20 27.85
CA ALA A 402 -25.01 -20.40 28.61
C ALA A 402 -23.80 -19.80 27.87
N TYR A 403 -22.99 -19.04 28.57
CA TYR A 403 -21.73 -18.52 28.03
C TYR A 403 -20.73 -19.66 27.81
N THR A 404 -20.13 -19.69 26.62
CA THR A 404 -19.01 -20.58 26.31
C THR A 404 -17.84 -19.71 25.87
N PRO A 405 -16.65 -19.87 26.49
CA PRO A 405 -15.45 -19.14 26.07
C PRO A 405 -15.13 -19.37 24.60
N ILE A 406 -14.72 -18.32 23.92
CA ILE A 406 -14.30 -18.39 22.49
C ILE A 406 -12.78 -18.26 22.42
N PRO A 407 -12.11 -19.01 21.51
CA PRO A 407 -10.67 -18.88 21.29
C PRO A 407 -10.27 -17.44 20.95
N LEU A 408 -9.13 -16.97 21.46
CA LEU A 408 -8.58 -15.63 21.20
C LEU A 408 -8.30 -15.38 19.71
N THR A 409 -8.05 -16.44 18.96
CA THR A 409 -7.83 -16.41 17.49
C THR A 409 -9.14 -16.31 16.71
N ALA A 410 -10.30 -16.53 17.36
CA ALA A 410 -11.58 -16.46 16.67
C ALA A 410 -11.89 -15.03 16.20
N GLN A 411 -12.36 -14.88 14.97
CA GLN A 411 -12.73 -13.58 14.43
C GLN A 411 -13.77 -12.85 15.30
N ARG A 412 -14.70 -13.59 15.90
CA ARG A 412 -15.69 -13.01 16.82
C ARG A 412 -15.03 -12.40 18.05
N TYR A 413 -14.01 -13.08 18.63
CA TYR A 413 -13.23 -12.54 19.74
C TYR A 413 -12.57 -11.23 19.34
N ARG A 414 -11.80 -11.24 18.23
CA ARG A 414 -11.06 -10.05 17.75
C ARG A 414 -11.99 -8.86 17.52
N PHE A 415 -13.17 -9.06 16.97
CA PHE A 415 -14.14 -7.98 16.78
C PHE A 415 -14.67 -7.37 18.07
N VAL A 416 -14.91 -8.19 19.11
CA VAL A 416 -15.29 -7.66 20.42
C VAL A 416 -14.10 -6.93 21.05
N ALA A 417 -12.89 -7.50 20.95
CA ALA A 417 -11.67 -6.89 21.47
C ALA A 417 -11.42 -5.49 20.87
N LEU A 418 -11.64 -5.29 19.55
CA LEU A 418 -11.50 -3.97 18.93
C LEU A 418 -12.45 -2.93 19.57
N ASN A 419 -13.68 -3.31 19.91
CA ASN A 419 -14.61 -2.41 20.58
C ASN A 419 -14.19 -2.12 22.02
N GLU A 420 -13.67 -3.13 22.75
CA GLU A 420 -13.16 -2.90 24.13
C GLU A 420 -11.89 -2.03 24.10
N MET A 421 -10.99 -2.22 23.14
CA MET A 421 -9.84 -1.33 22.93
C MET A 421 -10.29 0.11 22.61
N ALA A 422 -11.30 0.28 21.74
CA ALA A 422 -11.86 1.60 21.46
C ALA A 422 -12.39 2.29 22.71
N LYS A 423 -13.05 1.56 23.61
CA LYS A 423 -13.53 2.08 24.92
C LYS A 423 -12.36 2.45 25.84
N ARG A 424 -11.31 1.63 25.88
CA ARG A 424 -10.13 1.89 26.71
C ARG A 424 -9.39 3.15 26.24
N LEU A 425 -9.34 3.43 24.94
CA LEU A 425 -8.74 4.64 24.38
C LEU A 425 -9.46 5.94 24.77
N LEU A 426 -10.67 5.88 25.34
CA LEU A 426 -11.37 7.03 25.90
C LEU A 426 -10.98 7.31 27.35
N GLN A 427 -10.44 6.32 28.05
CA GLN A 427 -10.00 6.46 29.44
C GLN A 427 -8.62 7.14 29.41
N LYS A 428 -8.51 8.27 30.13
CA LYS A 428 -7.23 8.98 30.32
C LYS A 428 -6.37 8.27 31.32
#